data_568064049632ae7a95001a2135121ef7
#
_entry.id   568064049632ae7a95001a2135121ef7
#
_cell.length_a   1.000
_cell.length_b   1.000
_cell.length_c   1.000
_cell.angle_alpha   90.00
_cell.angle_beta   90.00
_cell.angle_gamma   90.00
#
_symmetry.space_group_name_H-M   'P 1'
#
loop_
_entity.id
_entity.type
_entity.pdbx_description
1 polymer ?
#
loop_
_entity_poly.entity_id
_entity_poly.type
_entity_poly.pdbx_seq_one_letter_code
_entity_poly.pdbx_strand_id
1 'polypeptide(L)'
;MSIKSRIHELLQRHILVMDHAIGTTLVGARRDICPDTLSITEPERVHAMHCEAIKAGARIITTNTFLADPLMLQECHVEYSTQQIVAAATELAKRARQTSDKEIFIAGSIGPSTRNISLAIDLSEEQLREAYRTLVTALVEGGVDILLIESITDIRNAEIAAEVCRECAPELPIIFSATLSKIGGLLLSGRSIEKYVADVEKFEPLAIGFNCSYGVKNVVENLEMLTRYTSLPTYCSPSAGIPDAKGRYPETATKHTETLRGAAERGLLSIVGGCCGTTVEHTRRVAQMARHYKARKME
;
A
#
# COMPACT_ATOMS: atom_id res chain seq x y z
N MET A 1 -5.05 7.83 -23.09
CA MET A 1 -5.10 6.50 -22.42
C MET A 1 -5.21 6.74 -20.91
N SER A 2 -6.13 6.07 -20.22
CA SER A 2 -6.30 6.23 -18.77
C SER A 2 -5.10 5.64 -17.99
N ILE A 3 -4.89 6.08 -16.74
CA ILE A 3 -3.86 5.53 -15.86
C ILE A 3 -4.05 4.00 -15.70
N LYS A 4 -5.31 3.55 -15.50
CA LYS A 4 -5.64 2.12 -15.38
C LYS A 4 -5.19 1.35 -16.64
N SER A 5 -5.46 1.87 -17.84
CA SER A 5 -5.04 1.22 -19.09
C SER A 5 -3.52 1.16 -19.24
N ARG A 6 -2.80 2.21 -18.86
CA ARG A 6 -1.32 2.24 -18.92
C ARG A 6 -0.69 1.21 -17.96
N ILE A 7 -1.22 1.11 -16.75
CA ILE A 7 -0.75 0.11 -15.79
C ILE A 7 -1.07 -1.31 -16.28
N HIS A 8 -2.26 -1.55 -16.82
CA HIS A 8 -2.61 -2.86 -17.41
C HIS A 8 -1.68 -3.25 -18.57
N GLU A 9 -1.33 -2.30 -19.46
CA GLU A 9 -0.36 -2.57 -20.52
C GLU A 9 1.02 -2.98 -19.98
N LEU A 10 1.50 -2.30 -18.94
CA LEU A 10 2.75 -2.66 -18.28
C LEU A 10 2.67 -4.04 -17.62
N LEU A 11 1.56 -4.35 -16.95
CA LEU A 11 1.34 -5.66 -16.31
C LEU A 11 1.25 -6.82 -17.31
N GLN A 12 0.89 -6.59 -18.58
CA GLN A 12 0.98 -7.63 -19.61
C GLN A 12 2.42 -8.08 -19.89
N ARG A 13 3.40 -7.25 -19.56
CA ARG A 13 4.80 -7.46 -19.89
C ARG A 13 5.67 -7.75 -18.68
N HIS A 14 5.39 -7.11 -17.55
CA HIS A 14 6.29 -7.07 -16.39
C HIS A 14 5.54 -7.10 -15.07
N ILE A 15 6.16 -7.68 -14.04
CA ILE A 15 5.78 -7.43 -12.65
C ILE A 15 6.16 -5.98 -12.34
N LEU A 16 5.23 -5.20 -11.82
CA LEU A 16 5.49 -3.83 -11.36
C LEU A 16 6.00 -3.85 -9.92
N VAL A 17 7.07 -3.11 -9.68
CA VAL A 17 7.69 -3.02 -8.36
C VAL A 17 7.28 -1.73 -7.69
N MET A 18 6.81 -1.81 -6.46
CA MET A 18 6.57 -0.68 -5.57
C MET A 18 7.77 -0.43 -4.64
N ASP A 19 7.71 0.66 -3.94
CA ASP A 19 8.68 1.03 -2.92
C ASP A 19 8.64 0.10 -1.69
N HIS A 20 9.44 0.46 -0.71
CA HIS A 20 9.54 -0.22 0.58
C HIS A 20 8.82 0.57 1.68
N ALA A 21 8.85 0.04 2.90
CA ALA A 21 8.20 0.65 4.05
C ALA A 21 8.63 2.11 4.29
N ILE A 22 7.68 3.04 4.22
CA ILE A 22 7.89 4.45 4.54
C ILE A 22 8.08 4.64 6.05
N GLY A 23 7.09 4.24 6.84
CA GLY A 23 7.08 4.48 8.28
C GLY A 23 8.33 3.94 8.98
N THR A 24 8.64 2.65 8.82
CA THR A 24 9.83 2.06 9.47
C THR A 24 11.15 2.59 8.94
N THR A 25 11.21 3.07 7.71
CA THR A 25 12.40 3.73 7.15
C THR A 25 12.61 5.11 7.76
N LEU A 26 11.54 5.86 7.96
CA LEU A 26 11.62 7.22 8.49
C LEU A 26 11.79 7.26 10.01
N VAL A 27 11.07 6.43 10.75
CA VAL A 27 11.05 6.51 12.22
C VAL A 27 11.62 5.30 12.94
N GLY A 28 11.90 4.20 12.24
CA GLY A 28 12.40 2.96 12.85
C GLY A 28 11.39 2.37 13.85
N ALA A 29 11.86 2.11 15.07
CA ALA A 29 11.04 1.59 16.16
C ALA A 29 10.35 2.70 17.01
N ARG A 30 10.54 3.97 16.67
CA ARG A 30 9.93 5.09 17.42
C ARG A 30 8.42 5.08 17.27
N ARG A 31 7.72 5.32 18.38
CA ARG A 31 6.25 5.38 18.43
C ARG A 31 5.73 6.76 18.82
N ASP A 32 6.62 7.68 19.09
CA ASP A 32 6.38 9.04 19.54
C ASP A 32 6.26 10.04 18.39
N ILE A 33 6.45 9.59 17.15
CA ILE A 33 6.38 10.41 15.94
C ILE A 33 5.35 9.82 14.99
N CYS A 34 4.44 10.66 14.50
CA CYS A 34 3.62 10.37 13.33
C CYS A 34 4.51 10.51 12.06
N PRO A 35 4.80 9.42 11.33
CA PRO A 35 5.71 9.48 10.17
C PRO A 35 5.28 10.48 9.12
N ASP A 36 3.97 10.69 8.95
CA ASP A 36 3.39 11.51 7.91
C ASP A 36 3.76 13.00 8.07
N THR A 37 3.97 13.45 9.34
CA THR A 37 4.41 14.83 9.63
C THR A 37 5.81 15.13 9.12
N LEU A 38 6.63 14.10 8.88
CA LEU A 38 7.98 14.27 8.34
C LEU A 38 7.99 14.81 6.91
N SER A 39 6.88 14.69 6.19
CA SER A 39 6.70 15.36 4.89
C SER A 39 6.77 16.88 5.00
N ILE A 40 6.45 17.44 6.18
CA ILE A 40 6.54 18.87 6.48
C ILE A 40 7.83 19.21 7.23
N THR A 41 8.15 18.42 8.27
CA THR A 41 9.25 18.76 9.20
C THR A 41 10.63 18.31 8.71
N GLU A 42 10.70 17.26 7.88
CA GLU A 42 11.94 16.70 7.32
C GLU A 42 11.79 16.39 5.81
N PRO A 43 11.36 17.37 4.96
CA PRO A 43 10.95 17.11 3.57
C PRO A 43 12.06 16.49 2.71
N GLU A 44 13.30 16.91 2.88
CA GLU A 44 14.41 16.39 2.09
C GLU A 44 14.72 14.92 2.41
N ARG A 45 14.46 14.49 3.63
CA ARG A 45 14.61 13.08 4.02
C ARG A 45 13.56 12.20 3.35
N VAL A 46 12.29 12.64 3.32
CA VAL A 46 11.20 11.94 2.64
C VAL A 46 11.46 11.92 1.12
N HIS A 47 11.86 13.06 0.54
CA HIS A 47 12.22 13.14 -0.87
C HIS A 47 13.34 12.18 -1.24
N ALA A 48 14.45 12.15 -0.44
CA ALA A 48 15.58 11.25 -0.67
C ALA A 48 15.15 9.77 -0.66
N MET A 49 14.28 9.37 0.27
CA MET A 49 13.73 8.01 0.36
C MET A 49 12.99 7.62 -0.93
N HIS A 50 12.12 8.50 -1.47
CA HIS A 50 11.44 8.24 -2.74
C HIS A 50 12.43 8.12 -3.91
N CYS A 51 13.44 9.01 -3.98
CA CYS A 51 14.48 8.94 -5.00
C CYS A 51 15.28 7.62 -4.92
N GLU A 52 15.60 7.16 -3.72
CA GLU A 52 16.29 5.89 -3.50
C GLU A 52 15.45 4.69 -3.96
N ALA A 53 14.14 4.69 -3.66
CA ALA A 53 13.22 3.66 -4.13
C ALA A 53 13.15 3.61 -5.66
N ILE A 54 13.03 4.75 -6.33
CA ILE A 54 13.02 4.86 -7.80
C ILE A 54 14.35 4.34 -8.38
N LYS A 55 15.51 4.76 -7.84
CA LYS A 55 16.84 4.27 -8.25
C LYS A 55 16.98 2.76 -8.03
N ALA A 56 16.38 2.23 -6.99
CA ALA A 56 16.35 0.79 -6.71
C ALA A 56 15.50 0.01 -7.71
N GLY A 57 14.59 0.66 -8.45
CA GLY A 57 13.80 0.08 -9.52
C GLY A 57 12.29 0.10 -9.27
N ALA A 58 11.81 0.81 -8.26
CA ALA A 58 10.38 1.04 -8.08
C ALA A 58 9.78 1.79 -9.27
N ARG A 59 8.58 1.37 -9.68
CA ARG A 59 7.76 1.98 -10.74
C ARG A 59 6.48 2.59 -10.16
N ILE A 60 6.18 2.25 -8.94
CA ILE A 60 5.10 2.84 -8.14
C ILE A 60 5.74 3.26 -6.82
N ILE A 61 5.54 4.51 -6.41
CA ILE A 61 5.94 5.03 -5.10
C ILE A 61 4.70 5.46 -4.33
N THR A 62 4.72 5.29 -3.02
CA THR A 62 3.58 5.55 -2.15
C THR A 62 3.74 6.90 -1.46
N THR A 63 2.69 7.70 -1.35
CA THR A 63 2.72 8.93 -0.55
C THR A 63 2.86 8.63 0.94
N ASN A 64 3.52 9.51 1.68
CA ASN A 64 3.63 9.40 3.14
C ASN A 64 2.37 9.97 3.82
N THR A 65 1.23 9.25 3.67
CA THR A 65 -0.10 9.72 4.08
C THR A 65 -0.96 8.62 4.75
N PHE A 66 -0.31 7.56 5.24
CA PHE A 66 -1.00 6.39 5.82
C PHE A 66 -1.86 6.75 7.05
N LEU A 67 -1.42 7.72 7.85
CA LEU A 67 -2.09 8.19 9.06
C LEU A 67 -2.74 9.57 8.87
N ALA A 68 -2.86 10.07 7.63
CA ALA A 68 -3.21 11.45 7.36
C ALA A 68 -4.72 11.74 7.38
N ASP A 69 -5.59 10.78 7.69
CA ASP A 69 -7.01 11.08 7.90
C ASP A 69 -7.24 11.89 9.19
N PRO A 70 -8.27 12.78 9.25
CA PRO A 70 -8.47 13.67 10.38
C PRO A 70 -8.64 12.98 11.74
N LEU A 71 -9.26 11.79 11.77
CA LEU A 71 -9.47 11.03 13.01
C LEU A 71 -8.14 10.51 13.55
N MET A 72 -7.29 9.96 12.66
CA MET A 72 -5.98 9.47 13.04
C MET A 72 -5.05 10.60 13.48
N LEU A 73 -5.06 11.74 12.77
CA LEU A 73 -4.27 12.91 13.15
C LEU A 73 -4.67 13.45 14.53
N GLN A 74 -5.96 13.46 14.83
CA GLN A 74 -6.46 13.86 16.16
C GLN A 74 -5.97 12.90 17.26
N GLU A 75 -6.04 11.58 17.05
CA GLU A 75 -5.53 10.58 18.01
C GLU A 75 -4.02 10.64 18.20
N CYS A 76 -3.29 10.95 17.14
CA CYS A 76 -1.84 11.13 17.19
C CYS A 76 -1.43 12.52 17.71
N HIS A 77 -2.36 13.38 18.10
CA HIS A 77 -2.13 14.76 18.56
C HIS A 77 -1.28 15.58 17.59
N VAL A 78 -1.53 15.39 16.26
CA VAL A 78 -0.84 16.12 15.21
C VAL A 78 -1.48 17.49 15.00
N GLU A 79 -0.66 18.54 14.97
CA GLU A 79 -1.13 19.93 14.79
C GLU A 79 -1.40 20.29 13.32
N TYR A 80 -0.83 19.54 12.37
CA TYR A 80 -1.03 19.76 10.94
C TYR A 80 -2.35 19.16 10.47
N SER A 81 -3.01 19.84 9.53
CA SER A 81 -4.21 19.31 8.89
C SER A 81 -3.87 18.23 7.85
N THR A 82 -4.85 17.39 7.50
CA THR A 82 -4.78 16.44 6.39
C THR A 82 -4.28 17.11 5.11
N GLN A 83 -4.84 18.26 4.76
CA GLN A 83 -4.49 18.99 3.54
C GLN A 83 -3.01 19.43 3.54
N GLN A 84 -2.48 19.90 4.67
CA GLN A 84 -1.07 20.28 4.78
C GLN A 84 -0.14 19.09 4.60
N ILE A 85 -0.42 17.98 5.26
CA ILE A 85 0.38 16.76 5.18
C ILE A 85 0.34 16.18 3.76
N VAL A 86 -0.87 16.03 3.20
CA VAL A 86 -1.05 15.43 1.86
C VAL A 86 -0.43 16.31 0.78
N ALA A 87 -0.60 17.63 0.84
CA ALA A 87 0.04 18.55 -0.11
C ALA A 87 1.57 18.42 -0.09
N ALA A 88 2.17 18.39 1.11
CA ALA A 88 3.61 18.19 1.26
C ALA A 88 4.05 16.81 0.72
N ALA A 89 3.38 15.72 1.14
CA ALA A 89 3.73 14.36 0.75
C ALA A 89 3.63 14.14 -0.77
N THR A 90 2.56 14.61 -1.40
CA THR A 90 2.36 14.47 -2.84
C THR A 90 3.35 15.30 -3.66
N GLU A 91 3.70 16.51 -3.19
CA GLU A 91 4.72 17.32 -3.83
C GLU A 91 6.09 16.66 -3.80
N LEU A 92 6.49 16.05 -2.66
CA LEU A 92 7.75 15.33 -2.54
C LEU A 92 7.81 14.10 -3.46
N ALA A 93 6.70 13.35 -3.57
CA ALA A 93 6.59 12.23 -4.48
C ALA A 93 6.67 12.69 -5.96
N LYS A 94 6.03 13.80 -6.34
CA LYS A 94 6.13 14.38 -7.69
C LYS A 94 7.55 14.86 -8.02
N ARG A 95 8.22 15.52 -7.10
CA ARG A 95 9.63 15.92 -7.25
C ARG A 95 10.53 14.69 -7.47
N ALA A 96 10.33 13.64 -6.67
CA ALA A 96 11.09 12.40 -6.83
C ALA A 96 10.83 11.73 -8.18
N ARG A 97 9.57 11.69 -8.64
CA ARG A 97 9.20 11.17 -9.97
C ARG A 97 9.97 11.84 -11.10
N GLN A 98 10.21 13.15 -11.01
CA GLN A 98 10.93 13.93 -12.03
C GLN A 98 12.41 13.55 -12.14
N THR A 99 12.98 12.82 -11.18
CA THR A 99 14.37 12.35 -11.22
C THR A 99 14.58 11.12 -12.11
N SER A 100 13.53 10.58 -12.72
CA SER A 100 13.57 9.37 -13.54
C SER A 100 13.05 9.62 -14.96
N ASP A 101 13.76 9.07 -15.95
CA ASP A 101 13.29 9.00 -17.34
C ASP A 101 12.22 7.92 -17.56
N LYS A 102 12.02 7.06 -16.57
CA LYS A 102 10.99 6.02 -16.62
C LYS A 102 9.66 6.55 -16.09
N GLU A 103 8.60 5.96 -16.58
CA GLU A 103 7.27 6.23 -16.05
C GLU A 103 7.14 5.74 -14.60
N ILE A 104 6.89 6.64 -13.68
CA ILE A 104 6.68 6.36 -12.24
C ILE A 104 5.26 6.79 -11.89
N PHE A 105 4.52 5.89 -11.23
CA PHE A 105 3.18 6.17 -10.70
C PHE A 105 3.27 6.52 -9.22
N ILE A 106 2.38 7.40 -8.78
CA ILE A 106 2.24 7.81 -7.37
C ILE A 106 0.96 7.20 -6.83
N ALA A 107 1.07 6.33 -5.83
CA ALA A 107 -0.05 5.77 -5.11
C ALA A 107 -0.32 6.58 -3.84
N GLY A 108 -1.52 7.15 -3.74
CA GLY A 108 -2.00 7.81 -2.53
C GLY A 108 -2.37 6.77 -1.47
N SER A 109 -1.62 6.73 -0.37
CA SER A 109 -1.87 5.80 0.73
C SER A 109 -3.07 6.23 1.56
N ILE A 110 -4.01 5.31 1.76
CA ILE A 110 -5.22 5.44 2.57
C ILE A 110 -5.20 4.32 3.60
N GLY A 111 -4.88 4.64 4.84
CA GLY A 111 -4.84 3.69 5.95
C GLY A 111 -6.22 3.33 6.49
N PRO A 112 -6.30 2.39 7.46
CA PRO A 112 -7.56 1.87 7.99
C PRO A 112 -8.31 2.82 8.93
N SER A 113 -7.80 4.02 9.18
CA SER A 113 -8.27 4.92 10.24
C SER A 113 -8.09 4.32 11.66
N THR A 114 -8.54 5.01 12.70
CA THR A 114 -8.24 4.64 14.10
C THR A 114 -9.13 3.52 14.62
N ARG A 115 -10.33 3.38 14.08
CA ARG A 115 -11.40 2.52 14.59
C ARG A 115 -11.93 1.58 13.53
N ASN A 116 -12.14 0.34 13.93
CA ASN A 116 -12.92 -0.62 13.17
C ASN A 116 -14.39 -0.28 13.36
N ILE A 117 -15.03 0.31 12.34
CA ILE A 117 -16.43 0.78 12.45
C ILE A 117 -17.40 -0.33 12.84
N SER A 118 -17.11 -1.57 12.46
CA SER A 118 -17.91 -2.73 12.83
C SER A 118 -17.92 -3.03 14.35
N LEU A 119 -16.98 -2.44 15.10
CA LEU A 119 -16.84 -2.64 16.55
C LEU A 119 -16.96 -1.33 17.34
N ALA A 120 -16.86 -0.17 16.68
CA ALA A 120 -16.87 1.13 17.32
C ALA A 120 -18.28 1.50 17.80
N ILE A 121 -18.36 2.05 19.02
CA ILE A 121 -19.61 2.57 19.60
C ILE A 121 -19.63 4.10 19.65
N ASP A 122 -18.50 4.74 19.41
CA ASP A 122 -18.24 6.18 19.53
C ASP A 122 -17.87 6.83 18.20
N LEU A 123 -18.02 6.11 17.08
CA LEU A 123 -17.79 6.59 15.73
C LEU A 123 -18.95 6.16 14.82
N SER A 124 -19.54 7.10 14.10
CA SER A 124 -20.55 6.82 13.08
C SER A 124 -19.92 6.60 11.71
N GLU A 125 -20.63 5.88 10.82
CA GLU A 125 -20.20 5.72 9.42
C GLU A 125 -20.06 7.08 8.71
N GLU A 126 -20.92 8.05 9.03
CA GLU A 126 -20.84 9.38 8.43
C GLU A 126 -19.56 10.13 8.85
N GLN A 127 -19.15 10.03 10.11
CA GLN A 127 -17.89 10.62 10.57
C GLN A 127 -16.69 9.96 9.89
N LEU A 128 -16.70 8.64 9.74
CA LEU A 128 -15.65 7.91 9.03
C LEU A 128 -15.63 8.25 7.54
N ARG A 129 -16.79 8.37 6.91
CA ARG A 129 -16.95 8.79 5.51
C ARG A 129 -16.37 10.19 5.28
N GLU A 130 -16.67 11.13 6.15
CA GLU A 130 -16.14 12.50 6.04
C GLU A 130 -14.62 12.55 6.25
N ALA A 131 -14.09 11.74 7.18
CA ALA A 131 -12.65 11.62 7.36
C ALA A 131 -11.95 11.09 6.09
N TYR A 132 -12.48 10.03 5.47
CA TYR A 132 -11.96 9.54 4.19
C TYR A 132 -12.19 10.55 3.06
N ARG A 133 -13.31 11.27 3.02
CA ARG A 133 -13.57 12.31 2.01
C ARG A 133 -12.49 13.39 2.07
N THR A 134 -12.16 13.85 3.27
CA THR A 134 -11.11 14.84 3.49
C THR A 134 -9.76 14.34 2.95
N LEU A 135 -9.37 13.11 3.28
CA LEU A 135 -8.11 12.51 2.84
C LEU A 135 -8.08 12.29 1.32
N VAL A 136 -9.13 11.65 0.77
CA VAL A 136 -9.19 11.32 -0.65
C VAL A 136 -9.21 12.57 -1.52
N THR A 137 -10.00 13.61 -1.14
CA THR A 137 -10.02 14.89 -1.86
C THR A 137 -8.63 15.51 -1.91
N ALA A 138 -7.92 15.55 -0.77
CA ALA A 138 -6.57 16.09 -0.73
C ALA A 138 -5.58 15.27 -1.58
N LEU A 139 -5.68 13.94 -1.62
CA LEU A 139 -4.86 13.08 -2.47
C LEU A 139 -5.12 13.33 -3.97
N VAL A 140 -6.39 13.49 -4.36
CA VAL A 140 -6.79 13.79 -5.75
C VAL A 140 -6.27 15.17 -6.18
N GLU A 141 -6.43 16.20 -5.34
CA GLU A 141 -5.88 17.53 -5.56
C GLU A 141 -4.35 17.51 -5.63
N GLY A 142 -3.71 16.64 -4.83
CA GLY A 142 -2.28 16.38 -4.85
C GLY A 142 -1.80 15.70 -6.14
N GLY A 143 -2.70 15.18 -6.98
CA GLY A 143 -2.39 14.61 -8.28
C GLY A 143 -1.78 13.21 -8.20
N VAL A 144 -2.26 12.35 -7.32
CA VAL A 144 -1.91 10.92 -7.28
C VAL A 144 -2.47 10.18 -8.49
N ASP A 145 -1.83 9.10 -8.89
CA ASP A 145 -2.22 8.26 -10.04
C ASP A 145 -3.09 7.07 -9.62
N ILE A 146 -2.96 6.61 -8.38
CA ILE A 146 -3.60 5.42 -7.82
C ILE A 146 -4.09 5.75 -6.41
N LEU A 147 -5.25 5.22 -6.01
CA LEU A 147 -5.73 5.24 -4.62
C LEU A 147 -5.46 3.86 -4.00
N LEU A 148 -4.60 3.79 -2.98
CA LEU A 148 -4.20 2.56 -2.32
C LEU A 148 -4.87 2.46 -0.95
N ILE A 149 -5.94 1.67 -0.86
CA ILE A 149 -6.61 1.34 0.41
C ILE A 149 -5.86 0.15 1.01
N GLU A 150 -5.03 0.41 2.01
CA GLU A 150 -4.10 -0.58 2.53
C GLU A 150 -4.27 -0.90 4.02
N SER A 151 -3.71 -2.03 4.43
CA SER A 151 -3.75 -2.53 5.81
C SER A 151 -5.17 -2.74 6.33
N ILE A 152 -6.06 -3.17 5.44
CA ILE A 152 -7.49 -3.39 5.78
C ILE A 152 -7.60 -4.40 6.93
N THR A 153 -8.16 -3.95 8.04
CA THR A 153 -8.48 -4.74 9.23
C THR A 153 -9.99 -4.87 9.44
N ASP A 154 -10.77 -3.93 8.91
CA ASP A 154 -12.23 -3.97 8.89
C ASP A 154 -12.71 -3.75 7.45
N ILE A 155 -13.52 -4.67 6.94
CA ILE A 155 -14.00 -4.59 5.56
C ILE A 155 -14.96 -3.41 5.37
N ARG A 156 -15.76 -3.06 6.38
CA ARG A 156 -16.68 -1.94 6.27
C ARG A 156 -15.94 -0.60 6.16
N ASN A 157 -14.81 -0.44 6.87
CA ASN A 157 -13.94 0.73 6.68
C ASN A 157 -13.45 0.82 5.23
N ALA A 158 -13.01 -0.32 4.66
CA ALA A 158 -12.53 -0.36 3.29
C ALA A 158 -13.63 -0.08 2.26
N GLU A 159 -14.84 -0.56 2.49
CA GLU A 159 -16.01 -0.25 1.63
C GLU A 159 -16.34 1.25 1.65
N ILE A 160 -16.40 1.87 2.85
CA ILE A 160 -16.66 3.31 2.98
C ILE A 160 -15.54 4.12 2.29
N ALA A 161 -14.28 3.75 2.48
CA ALA A 161 -13.16 4.39 1.79
C ALA A 161 -13.29 4.28 0.26
N ALA A 162 -13.67 3.10 -0.25
CA ALA A 162 -13.83 2.86 -1.68
C ALA A 162 -15.04 3.61 -2.27
N GLU A 163 -16.17 3.66 -1.55
CA GLU A 163 -17.33 4.46 -1.92
C GLU A 163 -16.92 5.94 -2.10
N VAL A 164 -16.20 6.49 -1.12
CA VAL A 164 -15.66 7.86 -1.18
C VAL A 164 -14.67 8.03 -2.32
N CYS A 165 -13.78 7.08 -2.56
CA CYS A 165 -12.86 7.12 -3.70
C CYS A 165 -13.62 7.20 -5.03
N ARG A 166 -14.70 6.43 -5.19
CA ARG A 166 -15.54 6.47 -6.41
C ARG A 166 -16.35 7.76 -6.54
N GLU A 167 -16.79 8.35 -5.42
CA GLU A 167 -17.45 9.65 -5.41
C GLU A 167 -16.50 10.79 -5.81
N CYS A 168 -15.29 10.82 -5.25
CA CYS A 168 -14.34 11.91 -5.45
C CYS A 168 -13.51 11.78 -6.74
N ALA A 169 -13.21 10.56 -7.17
CA ALA A 169 -12.30 10.30 -8.31
C ALA A 169 -12.66 8.99 -9.03
N PRO A 170 -13.80 8.93 -9.73
CA PRO A 170 -14.29 7.69 -10.36
C PRO A 170 -13.32 7.06 -11.36
N GLU A 171 -12.47 7.87 -12.03
CA GLU A 171 -11.47 7.40 -12.96
C GLU A 171 -10.18 6.89 -12.36
N LEU A 172 -9.86 7.21 -11.12
CA LEU A 172 -8.60 6.75 -10.54
C LEU A 172 -8.70 5.27 -10.18
N PRO A 173 -7.69 4.47 -10.54
CA PRO A 173 -7.65 3.08 -10.15
C PRO A 173 -7.46 2.93 -8.64
N ILE A 174 -8.18 1.96 -8.06
CA ILE A 174 -8.08 1.60 -6.65
C ILE A 174 -7.31 0.29 -6.52
N ILE A 175 -6.39 0.20 -5.56
CA ILE A 175 -5.80 -1.06 -5.10
C ILE A 175 -6.31 -1.33 -3.70
N PHE A 176 -6.76 -2.57 -3.45
CA PHE A 176 -7.11 -3.04 -2.11
C PHE A 176 -6.06 -3.97 -1.55
N SER A 177 -5.68 -3.72 -0.32
CA SER A 177 -4.69 -4.53 0.38
C SER A 177 -5.10 -4.78 1.83
N ALA A 178 -5.32 -6.04 2.17
CA ALA A 178 -5.73 -6.45 3.51
C ALA A 178 -4.57 -6.99 4.33
N THR A 179 -4.72 -6.93 5.65
CA THR A 179 -3.79 -7.56 6.59
C THR A 179 -4.30 -8.95 6.95
N LEU A 180 -3.42 -9.94 6.87
CA LEU A 180 -3.73 -11.35 7.14
C LEU A 180 -3.62 -11.66 8.63
N SER A 181 -4.40 -12.65 9.07
CA SER A 181 -4.18 -13.30 10.37
C SER A 181 -3.01 -14.30 10.28
N LYS A 182 -2.63 -14.84 11.43
CA LYS A 182 -1.66 -15.95 11.52
C LYS A 182 -2.23 -17.25 10.97
N ILE A 183 -3.57 -17.38 10.99
CA ILE A 183 -4.29 -18.54 10.45
C ILE A 183 -4.43 -18.33 8.95
N GLY A 184 -4.00 -19.31 8.15
CA GLY A 184 -4.10 -19.26 6.70
C GLY A 184 -5.55 -19.11 6.21
N GLY A 185 -5.74 -18.38 5.13
CA GLY A 185 -7.05 -18.16 4.51
C GLY A 185 -7.95 -17.12 5.17
N LEU A 186 -7.49 -16.46 6.24
CA LEU A 186 -8.24 -15.45 6.98
C LEU A 186 -7.51 -14.12 7.05
N LEU A 187 -8.27 -13.04 6.93
CA LEU A 187 -7.83 -11.69 7.27
C LEU A 187 -7.67 -11.54 8.79
N LEU A 188 -7.03 -10.47 9.23
CA LEU A 188 -6.88 -10.15 10.65
C LEU A 188 -8.25 -10.02 11.35
N SER A 189 -9.28 -9.56 10.65
CA SER A 189 -10.68 -9.50 11.10
C SER A 189 -11.37 -10.86 11.25
N GLY A 190 -10.74 -11.97 10.87
CA GLY A 190 -11.37 -13.28 10.80
C GLY A 190 -12.19 -13.55 9.53
N ARG A 191 -12.30 -12.57 8.59
CA ARG A 191 -12.99 -12.74 7.32
C ARG A 191 -12.19 -13.63 6.39
N SER A 192 -12.87 -14.56 5.67
CA SER A 192 -12.19 -15.42 4.68
C SER A 192 -11.73 -14.61 3.46
N ILE A 193 -10.67 -15.10 2.79
CA ILE A 193 -10.16 -14.50 1.55
C ILE A 193 -11.25 -14.48 0.46
N GLU A 194 -12.04 -15.56 0.34
CA GLU A 194 -13.17 -15.62 -0.61
C GLU A 194 -14.15 -14.45 -0.40
N LYS A 195 -14.58 -14.24 0.85
CA LYS A 195 -15.49 -13.13 1.16
C LYS A 195 -14.86 -11.76 0.95
N TYR A 196 -13.57 -11.61 1.28
CA TYR A 196 -12.84 -10.38 1.02
C TYR A 196 -12.83 -10.04 -0.47
N VAL A 197 -12.55 -11.01 -1.33
CA VAL A 197 -12.61 -10.83 -2.78
C VAL A 197 -13.99 -10.36 -3.22
N ALA A 198 -15.05 -11.06 -2.82
CA ALA A 198 -16.43 -10.71 -3.18
C ALA A 198 -16.84 -9.29 -2.73
N ASP A 199 -16.36 -8.85 -1.55
CA ASP A 199 -16.69 -7.53 -1.01
C ASP A 199 -16.03 -6.39 -1.80
N VAL A 200 -14.82 -6.60 -2.33
CA VAL A 200 -14.07 -5.52 -2.97
C VAL A 200 -14.14 -5.54 -4.50
N GLU A 201 -14.44 -6.67 -5.14
CA GLU A 201 -14.54 -6.76 -6.61
C GLU A 201 -15.64 -5.85 -7.19
N LYS A 202 -16.72 -5.58 -6.45
CA LYS A 202 -17.79 -4.66 -6.85
C LYS A 202 -17.30 -3.22 -7.12
N PHE A 203 -16.14 -2.87 -6.60
CA PHE A 203 -15.49 -1.57 -6.84
C PHE A 203 -14.55 -1.57 -8.06
N GLU A 204 -14.48 -2.65 -8.84
CA GLU A 204 -13.66 -2.80 -10.03
C GLU A 204 -12.20 -2.38 -9.84
N PRO A 205 -11.50 -2.95 -8.82
CA PRO A 205 -10.16 -2.52 -8.49
C PRO A 205 -9.15 -2.80 -9.61
N LEU A 206 -8.03 -2.06 -9.58
CA LEU A 206 -6.86 -2.33 -10.42
C LEU A 206 -6.16 -3.62 -9.98
N ALA A 207 -6.04 -3.81 -8.68
CA ALA A 207 -5.40 -4.98 -8.07
C ALA A 207 -5.96 -5.23 -6.66
N ILE A 208 -5.84 -6.48 -6.22
CA ILE A 208 -6.27 -6.91 -4.89
C ILE A 208 -5.18 -7.78 -4.25
N GLY A 209 -4.99 -7.65 -2.95
CA GLY A 209 -4.00 -8.49 -2.28
C GLY A 209 -3.77 -8.16 -0.82
N PHE A 210 -2.52 -8.27 -0.40
CA PHE A 210 -2.15 -8.24 1.01
C PHE A 210 -0.87 -7.45 1.25
N ASN A 211 -0.84 -6.76 2.39
CA ASN A 211 0.36 -6.11 2.89
C ASN A 211 0.61 -6.43 4.38
N CYS A 212 1.73 -5.98 4.91
CA CYS A 212 2.15 -6.21 6.28
C CYS A 212 2.17 -7.70 6.66
N SER A 213 1.29 -8.09 7.57
CA SER A 213 1.07 -9.49 7.99
C SER A 213 2.29 -10.12 8.67
N TYR A 214 2.43 -11.43 8.62
CA TYR A 214 3.43 -12.21 9.37
C TYR A 214 4.72 -12.50 8.57
N GLY A 215 5.02 -11.69 7.56
CA GLY A 215 6.19 -11.82 6.69
C GLY A 215 5.87 -12.41 5.33
N VAL A 216 6.90 -12.49 4.47
CA VAL A 216 6.74 -12.81 3.06
C VAL A 216 6.12 -14.18 2.79
N LYS A 217 6.46 -15.20 3.60
CA LYS A 217 5.91 -16.55 3.43
C LYS A 217 4.39 -16.58 3.66
N ASN A 218 3.94 -15.96 4.77
CA ASN A 218 2.51 -15.89 5.09
C ASN A 218 1.73 -15.19 3.97
N VAL A 219 2.24 -14.07 3.45
CA VAL A 219 1.58 -13.33 2.38
C VAL A 219 1.52 -14.13 1.09
N VAL A 220 2.61 -14.79 0.68
CA VAL A 220 2.67 -15.59 -0.56
C VAL A 220 1.74 -16.80 -0.52
N GLU A 221 1.67 -17.53 0.59
CA GLU A 221 0.75 -18.66 0.75
C GLU A 221 -0.73 -18.22 0.63
N ASN A 222 -1.08 -17.09 1.22
CA ASN A 222 -2.44 -16.56 1.12
C ASN A 222 -2.72 -15.89 -0.23
N LEU A 223 -1.71 -15.34 -0.91
CA LEU A 223 -1.84 -14.84 -2.26
C LEU A 223 -2.18 -15.96 -3.25
N GLU A 224 -1.59 -17.13 -3.10
CA GLU A 224 -1.94 -18.33 -3.88
C GLU A 224 -3.40 -18.75 -3.65
N MET A 225 -3.89 -18.64 -2.41
CA MET A 225 -5.32 -18.88 -2.13
C MET A 225 -6.21 -17.82 -2.78
N LEU A 226 -5.84 -16.54 -2.71
CA LEU A 226 -6.58 -15.44 -3.32
C LEU A 226 -6.76 -15.63 -4.82
N THR A 227 -5.73 -16.12 -5.52
CA THR A 227 -5.79 -16.35 -6.97
C THR A 227 -6.82 -17.40 -7.43
N ARG A 228 -7.40 -18.15 -6.51
CA ARG A 228 -8.48 -19.11 -6.79
C ARG A 228 -9.86 -18.44 -6.87
N TYR A 229 -9.97 -17.22 -6.35
CA TYR A 229 -11.25 -16.51 -6.23
C TYR A 229 -11.34 -15.29 -7.14
N THR A 230 -10.23 -14.86 -7.77
CA THR A 230 -10.22 -13.69 -8.66
C THR A 230 -9.23 -13.83 -9.80
N SER A 231 -9.55 -13.26 -10.97
CA SER A 231 -8.62 -13.10 -12.10
C SER A 231 -7.91 -11.74 -12.12
N LEU A 232 -8.23 -10.84 -11.20
CA LEU A 232 -7.60 -9.52 -11.10
C LEU A 232 -6.08 -9.60 -10.87
N PRO A 233 -5.33 -8.54 -11.26
CA PRO A 233 -3.95 -8.40 -10.85
C PRO A 233 -3.79 -8.49 -9.33
N THR A 234 -2.73 -9.14 -8.90
CA THR A 234 -2.44 -9.31 -7.46
C THR A 234 -1.55 -8.19 -6.94
N TYR A 235 -1.76 -7.84 -5.68
CA TYR A 235 -0.92 -6.93 -4.90
C TYR A 235 -0.25 -7.69 -3.75
N CYS A 236 1.08 -7.57 -3.64
CA CYS A 236 1.88 -8.30 -2.65
C CYS A 236 2.92 -7.37 -2.02
N SER A 237 2.68 -6.91 -0.80
CA SER A 237 3.59 -6.00 -0.09
C SER A 237 3.83 -6.48 1.35
N PRO A 238 4.57 -7.58 1.54
CA PRO A 238 4.78 -8.19 2.86
C PRO A 238 5.76 -7.39 3.73
N SER A 239 5.60 -7.51 5.06
CA SER A 239 6.62 -7.05 5.99
C SER A 239 7.86 -7.97 5.96
N ALA A 240 8.98 -7.47 6.48
CA ALA A 240 10.20 -8.28 6.65
C ALA A 240 10.13 -9.18 7.90
N GLY A 241 8.98 -9.83 8.12
CA GLY A 241 8.67 -10.62 9.30
C GLY A 241 8.07 -9.79 10.44
N ILE A 242 8.02 -10.39 11.63
CA ILE A 242 7.56 -9.72 12.86
C ILE A 242 8.78 -9.17 13.59
N PRO A 243 8.77 -7.89 14.02
CA PRO A 243 9.89 -7.31 14.72
C PRO A 243 10.09 -7.93 16.10
N ASP A 244 11.35 -8.00 16.53
CA ASP A 244 11.72 -8.36 17.90
C ASP A 244 11.38 -7.23 18.91
N ALA A 245 11.64 -7.45 20.18
CA ALA A 245 11.40 -6.47 21.24
C ALA A 245 12.20 -5.16 21.07
N LYS A 246 13.23 -5.14 20.23
CA LYS A 246 14.03 -3.96 19.87
C LYS A 246 13.59 -3.33 18.55
N GLY A 247 12.48 -3.80 17.95
CA GLY A 247 11.96 -3.30 16.68
C GLY A 247 12.74 -3.75 15.44
N ARG A 248 13.61 -4.77 15.53
CA ARG A 248 14.39 -5.28 14.41
C ARG A 248 13.63 -6.38 13.70
N TYR A 249 13.55 -6.28 12.38
CA TYR A 249 12.87 -7.23 11.51
C TYR A 249 13.83 -8.37 11.12
N PRO A 250 13.39 -9.65 11.19
CA PRO A 250 14.28 -10.80 11.00
C PRO A 250 14.54 -11.19 9.54
N GLU A 251 13.67 -10.80 8.60
CA GLU A 251 13.80 -11.23 7.21
C GLU A 251 14.77 -10.32 6.45
N THR A 252 15.85 -10.90 5.95
CA THR A 252 16.81 -10.20 5.08
C THR A 252 16.24 -10.01 3.69
N ALA A 253 16.71 -9.00 2.95
CA ALA A 253 16.32 -8.75 1.57
C ALA A 253 16.56 -9.96 0.65
N THR A 254 17.60 -10.77 0.91
CA THR A 254 17.88 -11.99 0.17
C THR A 254 16.76 -13.02 0.37
N LYS A 255 16.49 -13.40 1.63
CA LYS A 255 15.47 -14.41 1.96
C LYS A 255 14.08 -13.97 1.49
N HIS A 256 13.75 -12.70 1.68
CA HIS A 256 12.50 -12.10 1.22
C HIS A 256 12.34 -12.25 -0.29
N THR A 257 13.37 -11.89 -1.07
CA THR A 257 13.35 -11.99 -2.54
C THR A 257 13.32 -13.44 -3.03
N GLU A 258 13.99 -14.39 -2.36
CA GLU A 258 13.93 -15.81 -2.70
C GLU A 258 12.51 -16.36 -2.59
N THR A 259 11.79 -16.00 -1.53
CA THR A 259 10.38 -16.40 -1.36
C THR A 259 9.49 -15.80 -2.46
N LEU A 260 9.67 -14.50 -2.77
CA LEU A 260 8.95 -13.83 -3.86
C LEU A 260 9.29 -14.42 -5.23
N ARG A 261 10.52 -14.88 -5.45
CA ARG A 261 10.91 -15.57 -6.69
C ARG A 261 10.08 -16.82 -6.90
N GLY A 262 9.92 -17.66 -5.88
CA GLY A 262 9.06 -18.83 -5.96
C GLY A 262 7.59 -18.49 -6.25
N ALA A 263 7.11 -17.35 -5.79
CA ALA A 263 5.78 -16.83 -6.16
C ALA A 263 5.73 -16.36 -7.62
N ALA A 264 6.77 -15.68 -8.11
CA ALA A 264 6.88 -15.24 -9.50
C ALA A 264 6.94 -16.41 -10.48
N GLU A 265 7.68 -17.48 -10.14
CA GLU A 265 7.77 -18.72 -10.92
C GLU A 265 6.40 -19.41 -11.08
N ARG A 266 5.54 -19.28 -10.08
CA ARG A 266 4.17 -19.80 -10.11
C ARG A 266 3.16 -18.82 -10.75
N GLY A 267 3.62 -17.66 -11.24
CA GLY A 267 2.77 -16.66 -11.87
C GLY A 267 1.78 -15.98 -10.91
N LEU A 268 2.15 -15.81 -9.64
CA LEU A 268 1.27 -15.23 -8.61
C LEU A 268 1.37 -13.72 -8.48
N LEU A 269 2.42 -13.08 -9.02
CA LEU A 269 2.74 -11.68 -8.76
C LEU A 269 2.34 -10.77 -9.92
N SER A 270 1.67 -9.65 -9.63
CA SER A 270 1.43 -8.56 -10.59
C SER A 270 2.09 -7.26 -10.11
N ILE A 271 1.76 -6.80 -8.92
CA ILE A 271 2.36 -5.62 -8.27
C ILE A 271 3.00 -6.10 -6.98
N VAL A 272 4.29 -5.80 -6.78
CA VAL A 272 5.05 -6.27 -5.63
C VAL A 272 5.83 -5.13 -4.99
N GLY A 273 5.69 -4.97 -3.69
CA GLY A 273 6.37 -3.98 -2.87
C GLY A 273 6.88 -4.56 -1.56
N GLY A 274 7.11 -3.69 -0.60
CA GLY A 274 7.50 -4.09 0.75
C GLY A 274 6.83 -3.24 1.82
N CYS A 275 6.39 -3.87 2.90
CA CYS A 275 5.81 -3.22 4.07
C CYS A 275 6.82 -3.19 5.24
N CYS A 276 6.35 -3.05 6.46
CA CYS A 276 7.16 -2.83 7.67
C CYS A 276 8.47 -3.64 7.71
N GLY A 277 9.57 -2.96 8.00
CA GLY A 277 10.92 -3.54 8.10
C GLY A 277 11.63 -3.77 6.77
N THR A 278 10.96 -3.62 5.62
CA THR A 278 11.64 -3.65 4.33
C THR A 278 12.41 -2.35 4.07
N THR A 279 13.47 -2.42 3.28
CA THR A 279 14.40 -1.33 3.01
C THR A 279 14.62 -1.17 1.51
N VAL A 280 15.32 -0.12 1.10
CA VAL A 280 15.74 0.08 -0.30
C VAL A 280 16.46 -1.13 -0.90
N GLU A 281 17.17 -1.92 -0.08
CA GLU A 281 17.83 -3.16 -0.56
C GLU A 281 16.81 -4.24 -0.91
N HIS A 282 15.68 -4.33 -0.18
CA HIS A 282 14.57 -5.20 -0.56
C HIS A 282 13.99 -4.80 -1.91
N THR A 283 13.68 -3.51 -2.10
CA THR A 283 13.18 -2.99 -3.39
C THR A 283 14.17 -3.30 -4.53
N ARG A 284 15.47 -3.08 -4.32
CA ARG A 284 16.50 -3.34 -5.34
C ARG A 284 16.54 -4.80 -5.77
N ARG A 285 16.55 -5.73 -4.81
CA ARG A 285 16.58 -7.17 -5.10
C ARG A 285 15.30 -7.66 -5.74
N VAL A 286 14.15 -7.18 -5.26
CA VAL A 286 12.85 -7.48 -5.86
C VAL A 286 12.79 -6.97 -7.30
N ALA A 287 13.26 -5.74 -7.57
CA ALA A 287 13.31 -5.18 -8.91
C ALA A 287 14.26 -5.96 -9.85
N GLN A 288 15.38 -6.43 -9.35
CA GLN A 288 16.27 -7.31 -10.12
C GLN A 288 15.59 -8.63 -10.47
N MET A 289 14.94 -9.27 -9.51
CA MET A 289 14.18 -10.49 -9.69
C MET A 289 13.04 -10.31 -10.70
N ALA A 290 12.22 -9.29 -10.53
CA ALA A 290 11.01 -9.04 -11.32
C ALA A 290 11.28 -8.92 -12.84
N ARG A 291 12.47 -8.47 -13.24
CA ARG A 291 12.88 -8.36 -14.65
C ARG A 291 12.89 -9.71 -15.40
N HIS A 292 12.97 -10.82 -14.69
CA HIS A 292 13.07 -12.17 -15.26
C HIS A 292 11.72 -12.88 -15.36
N TYR A 293 10.64 -12.26 -14.84
CA TYR A 293 9.33 -12.87 -14.79
C TYR A 293 8.24 -11.96 -15.37
N LYS A 294 7.23 -12.58 -15.94
CA LYS A 294 6.00 -11.87 -16.35
C LYS A 294 5.06 -11.73 -15.15
N ALA A 295 4.24 -10.70 -15.18
CA ALA A 295 3.16 -10.60 -14.21
C ALA A 295 2.15 -11.75 -14.39
N ARG A 296 1.33 -11.97 -13.33
CA ARG A 296 0.23 -12.92 -13.37
C ARG A 296 -0.66 -12.65 -14.60
N LYS A 297 -0.99 -13.72 -15.33
CA LYS A 297 -1.95 -13.62 -16.44
C LYS A 297 -3.34 -13.25 -15.90
N MET A 298 -3.94 -12.26 -16.50
CA MET A 298 -5.34 -11.92 -16.32
C MET A 298 -6.14 -12.72 -17.35
N GLU A 299 -7.00 -13.62 -16.91
CA GLU A 299 -7.88 -14.41 -17.78
C GLU A 299 -9.23 -13.70 -17.97
#